data_aa73c65e62c3c26d8452fc4eef7b1fbb
#
_entry.id   aa73c65e62c3c26d8452fc4eef7b1fbb
#
_cell.length_a   1.000
_cell.length_b   1.000
_cell.length_c   1.000
_cell.angle_alpha   90.00
_cell.angle_beta   90.00
_cell.angle_gamma   90.00
#
_symmetry.space_group_name_H-M   'P 1'
#
loop_
_entity.id
_entity.type
_entity.pdbx_description
1 polymer ?
#
loop_
_entity_poly.entity_id
_entity_poly.type
_entity_poly.pdbx_seq_one_letter_code
_entity_poly.pdbx_strand_id
1 'polypeptide(L)'
;MFSIYILTYNEELDIAACIESAMLSDDVIVVDSCSRDRTLEIASQYPVRVIEHPFESHGKQRTWMLENIPAKHEWAYILEADERMTPELFQECCEVIQSAQKVGYYAAERVMFMDRWIKHSTQFPRYQLRLLQIGKVWFTDYGHTEREVCEGATGFLQETYPHYTCGKGMSRWIEKHNRYSTDEAKETLRQLQSGQVNWKKLFFGKTEVERRHALKDLSLRLPLRPLVRWFYMYFILGGWRDGEAGFAWCTLQGFYEYLIVLKVKELQRQQAETSQPTTVTAPKSTRATPTPNRSLANHR
;
A
#
# COMPACT_ATOMS: atom_id res chain seq x y z
N MET A 1 -27.21 9.52 11.38
CA MET A 1 -26.68 9.82 10.03
C MET A 1 -25.24 10.28 10.15
N PHE A 2 -24.45 10.08 9.10
CA PHE A 2 -23.04 10.47 9.03
C PHE A 2 -22.69 10.86 7.60
N SER A 3 -21.68 11.71 7.43
CA SER A 3 -21.16 12.10 6.11
C SER A 3 -20.25 11.01 5.55
N ILE A 4 -20.23 10.81 4.23
CA ILE A 4 -19.34 9.86 3.58
C ILE A 4 -18.33 10.62 2.73
N TYR A 5 -17.05 10.45 3.03
CA TYR A 5 -15.94 10.95 2.22
C TYR A 5 -15.40 9.82 1.34
N ILE A 6 -15.41 10.03 0.04
CA ILE A 6 -14.85 9.10 -0.95
C ILE A 6 -13.51 9.64 -1.43
N LEU A 7 -12.43 8.95 -1.10
CA LEU A 7 -11.09 9.27 -1.61
C LEU A 7 -10.89 8.63 -2.98
N THR A 8 -10.44 9.42 -3.96
CA THR A 8 -10.28 8.92 -5.33
C THR A 8 -9.04 9.48 -6.03
N TYR A 9 -8.47 8.64 -6.93
CA TYR A 9 -7.44 9.03 -7.89
C TYR A 9 -7.43 8.08 -9.08
N ASN A 10 -7.83 8.58 -10.26
CA ASN A 10 -7.95 7.81 -11.49
C ASN A 10 -8.78 6.53 -11.30
N GLU A 11 -10.05 6.68 -10.92
CA GLU A 11 -10.99 5.60 -10.59
C GLU A 11 -12.22 5.61 -11.52
N GLU A 12 -12.05 5.96 -12.82
CA GLU A 12 -13.16 6.04 -13.78
C GLU A 12 -13.99 4.76 -13.89
N LEU A 13 -13.43 3.59 -13.56
CA LEU A 13 -14.13 2.30 -13.62
C LEU A 13 -14.93 2.00 -12.34
N ASP A 14 -14.53 2.57 -11.21
CA ASP A 14 -15.08 2.21 -9.89
C ASP A 14 -15.90 3.33 -9.24
N ILE A 15 -15.61 4.60 -9.56
CA ILE A 15 -16.19 5.77 -8.86
C ILE A 15 -17.71 5.81 -8.91
N ALA A 16 -18.33 5.45 -10.05
CA ALA A 16 -19.78 5.44 -10.18
C ALA A 16 -20.45 4.50 -9.16
N ALA A 17 -20.03 3.23 -9.14
CA ALA A 17 -20.56 2.23 -8.24
C ALA A 17 -20.24 2.52 -6.76
N CYS A 18 -19.11 3.19 -6.48
CA CYS A 18 -18.78 3.66 -5.13
C CYS A 18 -19.77 4.75 -4.69
N ILE A 19 -19.98 5.78 -5.50
CA ILE A 19 -20.93 6.86 -5.20
C ILE A 19 -22.33 6.29 -5.01
N GLU A 20 -22.82 5.44 -5.92
CA GLU A 20 -24.13 4.81 -5.82
C GLU A 20 -24.31 4.07 -4.49
N SER A 21 -23.29 3.33 -4.05
CA SER A 21 -23.32 2.64 -2.77
C SER A 21 -23.35 3.60 -1.56
N ALA A 22 -22.74 4.78 -1.70
CA ALA A 22 -22.66 5.80 -0.67
C ALA A 22 -23.92 6.68 -0.56
N MET A 23 -24.79 6.67 -1.57
CA MET A 23 -26.04 7.47 -1.61
C MET A 23 -27.09 7.08 -0.54
N LEU A 24 -26.78 6.15 0.34
CA LEU A 24 -27.51 5.88 1.58
C LEU A 24 -27.39 7.06 2.56
N SER A 25 -26.30 7.83 2.48
CA SER A 25 -26.13 9.09 3.20
C SER A 25 -26.67 10.28 2.39
N ASP A 26 -27.17 11.28 3.10
CA ASP A 26 -27.60 12.56 2.53
C ASP A 26 -26.44 13.60 2.44
N ASP A 27 -25.21 13.16 2.70
CA ASP A 27 -23.99 13.98 2.59
C ASP A 27 -22.82 13.13 2.10
N VAL A 28 -22.62 13.09 0.78
CA VAL A 28 -21.53 12.39 0.11
C VAL A 28 -20.58 13.40 -0.51
N ILE A 29 -19.30 13.22 -0.21
CA ILE A 29 -18.23 14.12 -0.63
C ILE A 29 -17.15 13.30 -1.33
N VAL A 30 -16.88 13.60 -2.58
CA VAL A 30 -15.77 13.01 -3.35
C VAL A 30 -14.56 13.92 -3.20
N VAL A 31 -13.46 13.39 -2.70
CA VAL A 31 -12.18 14.09 -2.56
C VAL A 31 -11.20 13.51 -3.58
N ASP A 32 -11.02 14.23 -4.67
CA ASP A 32 -10.21 13.79 -5.79
C ASP A 32 -8.76 14.27 -5.70
N SER A 33 -7.83 13.37 -5.91
CA SER A 33 -6.38 13.65 -5.86
C SER A 33 -5.82 14.11 -7.22
N CYS A 34 -6.52 15.00 -7.93
CA CYS A 34 -6.19 15.51 -9.26
C CYS A 34 -6.15 14.41 -10.32
N SER A 35 -7.23 13.67 -10.47
CA SER A 35 -7.43 12.64 -11.51
C SER A 35 -7.26 13.18 -12.91
N ARG A 36 -6.76 12.32 -13.82
CA ARG A 36 -6.51 12.66 -15.23
C ARG A 36 -7.31 11.81 -16.21
N ASP A 37 -8.12 10.91 -15.68
CA ASP A 37 -9.08 10.11 -16.42
C ASP A 37 -10.49 10.71 -16.28
N ARG A 38 -11.53 9.96 -16.58
CA ARG A 38 -12.91 10.43 -16.52
C ARG A 38 -13.52 10.43 -15.11
N THR A 39 -12.74 10.23 -14.05
CA THR A 39 -13.24 10.16 -12.67
C THR A 39 -14.09 11.36 -12.30
N LEU A 40 -13.58 12.58 -12.53
CA LEU A 40 -14.29 13.83 -12.22
C LEU A 40 -15.53 14.05 -13.08
N GLU A 41 -15.44 13.74 -14.40
CA GLU A 41 -16.58 13.78 -15.30
C GLU A 41 -17.73 12.90 -14.80
N ILE A 42 -17.40 11.66 -14.37
CA ILE A 42 -18.38 10.71 -13.87
C ILE A 42 -18.97 11.17 -12.53
N ALA A 43 -18.10 11.56 -11.58
CA ALA A 43 -18.55 12.03 -10.26
C ALA A 43 -19.48 13.24 -10.35
N SER A 44 -19.25 14.15 -11.30
CA SER A 44 -20.10 15.33 -11.51
C SER A 44 -21.52 15.05 -11.98
N GLN A 45 -21.82 13.82 -12.41
CA GLN A 45 -23.17 13.40 -12.82
C GLN A 45 -24.07 13.03 -11.63
N TYR A 46 -23.47 12.93 -10.44
CA TYR A 46 -24.19 12.57 -9.20
C TYR A 46 -24.43 13.81 -8.33
N PRO A 47 -25.48 13.81 -7.49
CA PRO A 47 -25.76 14.91 -6.57
C PRO A 47 -24.83 14.87 -5.35
N VAL A 48 -23.52 14.89 -5.57
CA VAL A 48 -22.47 14.83 -4.55
C VAL A 48 -21.58 16.07 -4.62
N ARG A 49 -20.89 16.39 -3.55
CA ARG A 49 -19.88 17.44 -3.55
C ARG A 49 -18.56 16.87 -4.05
N VAL A 50 -17.95 17.52 -5.03
CA VAL A 50 -16.65 17.11 -5.58
C VAL A 50 -15.62 18.17 -5.23
N ILE A 51 -14.52 17.77 -4.61
CA ILE A 51 -13.44 18.66 -4.16
C ILE A 51 -12.12 18.07 -4.65
N GLU A 52 -11.32 18.87 -5.34
CA GLU A 52 -9.99 18.49 -5.77
C GLU A 52 -8.95 18.94 -4.75
N HIS A 53 -8.05 18.03 -4.37
CA HIS A 53 -6.92 18.32 -3.50
C HIS A 53 -5.72 17.47 -3.87
N PRO A 54 -4.53 18.08 -4.14
CA PRO A 54 -3.33 17.33 -4.50
C PRO A 54 -2.92 16.32 -3.41
N PHE A 55 -2.62 15.09 -3.81
CA PHE A 55 -2.16 14.06 -2.90
C PHE A 55 -0.72 14.30 -2.47
N GLU A 56 -0.48 14.40 -1.16
CA GLU A 56 0.87 14.42 -0.60
C GLU A 56 1.21 13.08 0.07
N SER A 57 0.32 12.60 0.96
CA SER A 57 0.41 11.32 1.64
C SER A 57 -0.98 10.90 2.13
N HIS A 58 -1.13 9.62 2.50
CA HIS A 58 -2.42 9.12 3.00
C HIS A 58 -2.86 9.83 4.29
N GLY A 59 -1.97 9.97 5.25
CA GLY A 59 -2.29 10.62 6.54
C GLY A 59 -2.66 12.09 6.36
N LYS A 60 -1.88 12.84 5.56
CA LYS A 60 -2.16 14.25 5.27
C LYS A 60 -3.49 14.43 4.52
N GLN A 61 -3.75 13.61 3.51
CA GLN A 61 -4.99 13.70 2.73
C GLN A 61 -6.23 13.50 3.62
N ARG A 62 -6.20 12.48 4.49
CA ARG A 62 -7.31 12.19 5.39
C ARG A 62 -7.50 13.27 6.46
N THR A 63 -6.41 13.74 7.05
CA THR A 63 -6.50 14.84 8.04
C THR A 63 -6.96 16.14 7.38
N TRP A 64 -6.38 16.49 6.22
CA TRP A 64 -6.78 17.70 5.51
C TRP A 64 -8.28 17.71 5.18
N MET A 65 -8.83 16.60 4.66
CA MET A 65 -10.25 16.57 4.32
C MET A 65 -11.15 16.72 5.54
N LEU A 66 -10.78 16.12 6.68
CA LEU A 66 -11.56 16.22 7.92
C LEU A 66 -11.53 17.63 8.53
N GLU A 67 -10.42 18.36 8.34
CA GLU A 67 -10.24 19.71 8.88
C GLU A 67 -10.79 20.81 7.96
N ASN A 68 -10.74 20.63 6.65
CA ASN A 68 -11.00 21.71 5.68
C ASN A 68 -12.31 21.56 4.91
N ILE A 69 -12.92 20.37 4.89
CA ILE A 69 -14.17 20.15 4.17
C ILE A 69 -15.31 20.05 5.17
N PRO A 70 -16.22 21.05 5.23
CA PRO A 70 -17.32 21.00 6.19
C PRO A 70 -18.26 19.82 5.85
N ALA A 71 -18.46 18.96 6.83
CA ALA A 71 -19.43 17.88 6.82
C ALA A 71 -20.79 18.35 7.32
N LYS A 72 -21.87 17.71 6.86
CA LYS A 72 -23.21 17.95 7.37
C LYS A 72 -23.45 17.34 8.75
N HIS A 73 -22.71 16.27 9.05
CA HIS A 73 -22.85 15.47 10.26
C HIS A 73 -21.57 15.50 11.11
N GLU A 74 -21.69 15.25 12.40
CA GLU A 74 -20.54 15.15 13.33
C GLU A 74 -19.69 13.89 13.12
N TRP A 75 -20.25 12.88 12.45
CA TRP A 75 -19.59 11.64 12.13
C TRP A 75 -19.30 11.53 10.64
N ALA A 76 -18.16 10.93 10.32
CA ALA A 76 -17.74 10.66 8.96
C ALA A 76 -17.39 9.19 8.76
N TYR A 77 -17.71 8.65 7.59
CA TYR A 77 -17.18 7.38 7.11
C TYR A 77 -16.22 7.65 5.94
N ILE A 78 -15.03 7.08 6.01
CA ILE A 78 -14.04 7.19 4.94
C ILE A 78 -14.14 5.96 4.05
N LEU A 79 -14.42 6.17 2.78
CA LEU A 79 -14.54 5.16 1.74
C LEU A 79 -13.49 5.42 0.65
N GLU A 80 -12.86 4.40 0.13
CA GLU A 80 -12.01 4.51 -1.06
C GLU A 80 -12.84 4.17 -2.31
N ALA A 81 -12.50 4.75 -3.46
CA ALA A 81 -13.35 4.63 -4.66
C ALA A 81 -13.51 3.19 -5.16
N ASP A 82 -12.59 2.29 -4.82
CA ASP A 82 -12.65 0.85 -5.10
C ASP A 82 -13.35 0.02 -4.00
N GLU A 83 -14.02 0.70 -3.06
CA GLU A 83 -14.80 0.09 -1.97
C GLU A 83 -16.29 0.39 -2.14
N ARG A 84 -17.14 -0.34 -1.41
CA ARG A 84 -18.60 -0.13 -1.43
C ARG A 84 -19.17 -0.11 -0.01
N MET A 85 -20.06 0.83 0.25
CA MET A 85 -20.91 0.84 1.43
C MET A 85 -22.04 -0.18 1.22
N THR A 86 -22.25 -1.09 2.17
CA THR A 86 -23.44 -1.97 2.13
C THR A 86 -24.56 -1.42 3.00
N PRO A 87 -25.83 -1.73 2.69
CA PRO A 87 -26.96 -1.29 3.53
C PRO A 87 -26.83 -1.74 4.99
N GLU A 88 -26.35 -2.96 5.22
CA GLU A 88 -26.19 -3.53 6.56
C GLU A 88 -25.10 -2.77 7.33
N LEU A 89 -23.95 -2.49 6.69
CA LEU A 89 -22.87 -1.70 7.29
C LEU A 89 -23.33 -0.26 7.58
N PHE A 90 -24.08 0.34 6.66
CA PHE A 90 -24.63 1.68 6.86
C PHE A 90 -25.57 1.74 8.06
N GLN A 91 -26.43 0.74 8.19
CA GLN A 91 -27.37 0.64 9.32
C GLN A 91 -26.61 0.47 10.64
N GLU A 92 -25.63 -0.46 10.71
CA GLU A 92 -24.81 -0.64 11.91
C GLU A 92 -24.08 0.66 12.30
N CYS A 93 -23.52 1.37 11.31
CA CYS A 93 -22.89 2.67 11.56
C CYS A 93 -23.89 3.66 12.19
N CYS A 94 -25.13 3.74 11.68
CA CYS A 94 -26.16 4.60 12.25
C CYS A 94 -26.53 4.22 13.68
N GLU A 95 -26.50 2.94 14.02
CA GLU A 95 -26.84 2.44 15.36
C GLU A 95 -25.70 2.76 16.36
N VAL A 96 -24.44 2.48 16.01
CA VAL A 96 -23.32 2.67 16.93
C VAL A 96 -23.01 4.13 17.26
N ILE A 97 -23.27 5.06 16.34
CA ILE A 97 -23.09 6.50 16.61
C ILE A 97 -24.09 7.05 17.63
N GLN A 98 -25.22 6.40 17.83
CA GLN A 98 -26.22 6.84 18.83
C GLN A 98 -25.75 6.59 20.27
N SER A 99 -24.88 5.62 20.50
CA SER A 99 -24.38 5.26 21.82
C SER A 99 -23.32 6.21 22.38
N ALA A 100 -22.69 7.03 21.52
CA ALA A 100 -21.72 8.10 21.82
C ALA A 100 -20.57 7.75 22.78
N GLN A 101 -20.27 6.45 23.01
CA GLN A 101 -19.22 6.00 23.96
C GLN A 101 -17.82 5.93 23.33
N LYS A 102 -17.74 5.99 22.02
CA LYS A 102 -16.51 5.79 21.25
C LYS A 102 -16.36 6.90 20.21
N VAL A 103 -15.12 7.21 19.85
CA VAL A 103 -14.82 8.26 18.85
C VAL A 103 -14.52 7.69 17.47
N GLY A 104 -14.44 6.37 17.34
CA GLY A 104 -14.18 5.73 16.06
C GLY A 104 -14.42 4.24 16.08
N TYR A 105 -14.69 3.70 14.90
CA TYR A 105 -14.96 2.27 14.70
C TYR A 105 -14.18 1.73 13.51
N TYR A 106 -13.58 0.57 13.72
CA TYR A 106 -12.87 -0.19 12.70
C TYR A 106 -13.85 -1.10 11.97
N ALA A 107 -13.80 -1.10 10.66
CA ALA A 107 -14.52 -2.04 9.80
C ALA A 107 -13.53 -3.00 9.12
N ALA A 108 -13.93 -4.26 8.92
CA ALA A 108 -13.13 -5.25 8.21
C ALA A 108 -13.43 -5.24 6.72
N GLU A 109 -12.39 -5.30 5.88
CA GLU A 109 -12.55 -5.39 4.44
C GLU A 109 -12.83 -6.83 3.98
N ARG A 110 -13.66 -6.96 2.95
CA ARG A 110 -13.81 -8.19 2.14
C ARG A 110 -13.10 -7.99 0.82
N VAL A 111 -11.94 -8.58 0.65
CA VAL A 111 -11.19 -8.47 -0.61
C VAL A 111 -11.93 -9.23 -1.70
N MET A 112 -12.38 -8.51 -2.71
CA MET A 112 -13.06 -9.04 -3.89
C MET A 112 -12.06 -9.23 -5.03
N PHE A 113 -11.95 -10.45 -5.54
CA PHE A 113 -11.05 -10.79 -6.63
C PHE A 113 -11.70 -11.84 -7.54
N MET A 114 -11.70 -11.62 -8.84
CA MET A 114 -12.41 -12.44 -9.83
C MET A 114 -13.89 -12.65 -9.44
N ASP A 115 -14.56 -11.54 -9.09
CA ASP A 115 -15.97 -11.45 -8.68
C ASP A 115 -16.35 -12.32 -7.45
N ARG A 116 -15.34 -12.69 -6.65
CA ARG A 116 -15.53 -13.51 -5.45
C ARG A 116 -14.85 -12.89 -4.24
N TRP A 117 -15.45 -13.10 -3.07
CA TRP A 117 -14.77 -12.83 -1.81
C TRP A 117 -13.72 -13.90 -1.52
N ILE A 118 -12.44 -13.51 -1.53
CA ILE A 118 -11.32 -14.38 -1.18
C ILE A 118 -11.00 -14.29 0.31
N LYS A 119 -11.83 -14.95 1.12
CA LYS A 119 -11.78 -14.86 2.58
C LYS A 119 -10.52 -15.48 3.17
N HIS A 120 -10.09 -16.63 2.64
CA HIS A 120 -9.02 -17.46 3.21
C HIS A 120 -7.65 -17.11 2.61
N SER A 121 -7.63 -16.62 1.37
CA SER A 121 -6.40 -16.20 0.69
C SER A 121 -5.86 -14.87 1.20
N THR A 122 -6.66 -14.12 1.95
CA THR A 122 -6.31 -12.87 2.60
C THR A 122 -6.24 -13.08 4.11
N GLN A 123 -5.65 -12.15 4.84
CA GLN A 123 -5.58 -12.23 6.31
C GLN A 123 -6.86 -11.66 6.94
N PHE A 124 -8.03 -12.14 6.49
CA PHE A 124 -9.31 -11.69 7.03
C PHE A 124 -9.49 -12.18 8.49
N PRO A 125 -10.00 -11.32 9.41
CA PRO A 125 -10.40 -9.93 9.21
C PRO A 125 -9.22 -8.95 9.27
N ARG A 126 -9.14 -8.03 8.30
CA ARG A 126 -8.22 -6.90 8.33
C ARG A 126 -9.01 -5.63 8.56
N TYR A 127 -8.79 -5.02 9.72
CA TYR A 127 -9.54 -3.87 10.17
C TYR A 127 -8.87 -2.55 9.80
N GLN A 128 -9.68 -1.57 9.38
CA GLN A 128 -9.26 -0.18 9.18
C GLN A 128 -10.26 0.75 9.87
N LEU A 129 -9.77 1.87 10.41
CA LEU A 129 -10.65 2.87 11.00
C LEU A 129 -11.41 3.56 9.88
N ARG A 130 -12.73 3.36 9.85
CA ARG A 130 -13.59 3.87 8.77
C ARG A 130 -14.65 4.85 9.25
N LEU A 131 -15.33 4.58 10.34
CA LEU A 131 -16.30 5.47 10.95
C LEU A 131 -15.64 6.23 12.09
N LEU A 132 -15.70 7.57 12.09
CA LEU A 132 -15.03 8.40 13.07
C LEU A 132 -15.81 9.68 13.39
N GLN A 133 -15.62 10.18 14.60
CA GLN A 133 -16.15 11.47 15.02
C GLN A 133 -15.17 12.58 14.58
N ILE A 134 -15.66 13.52 13.80
CA ILE A 134 -14.88 14.65 13.28
C ILE A 134 -14.37 15.51 14.44
N GLY A 135 -13.10 15.92 14.39
CA GLY A 135 -12.47 16.68 15.47
C GLY A 135 -11.98 15.85 16.65
N LYS A 136 -12.19 14.51 16.66
CA LYS A 136 -11.68 13.58 17.67
C LYS A 136 -10.70 12.57 17.10
N VAL A 137 -10.58 12.50 15.79
CA VAL A 137 -9.68 11.58 15.09
C VAL A 137 -8.95 12.32 13.98
N TRP A 138 -7.65 12.09 13.89
CA TRP A 138 -6.82 12.55 12.77
C TRP A 138 -5.80 11.47 12.40
N PHE A 139 -5.10 11.67 11.29
CA PHE A 139 -4.15 10.71 10.75
C PHE A 139 -2.76 11.34 10.65
N THR A 140 -1.74 10.56 10.94
CA THR A 140 -0.33 10.95 10.80
C THR A 140 0.38 9.96 9.88
N ASP A 141 1.40 10.43 9.17
CA ASP A 141 2.22 9.55 8.34
C ASP A 141 3.08 8.64 9.21
N TYR A 142 3.13 7.36 8.84
CA TYR A 142 3.97 6.36 9.47
C TYR A 142 4.65 5.50 8.41
N GLY A 143 5.89 5.84 8.05
CA GLY A 143 6.61 5.21 6.94
C GLY A 143 5.89 5.42 5.62
N HIS A 144 5.45 4.33 4.99
CA HIS A 144 4.66 4.35 3.75
C HIS A 144 3.15 4.28 3.99
N THR A 145 2.74 4.22 5.25
CA THR A 145 1.34 4.10 5.66
C THR A 145 0.94 5.29 6.54
N GLU A 146 -0.24 5.24 7.06
CA GLU A 146 -0.76 6.19 8.02
C GLU A 146 -1.02 5.49 9.36
N ARG A 147 -1.09 6.30 10.40
CA ARG A 147 -1.55 5.90 11.73
C ARG A 147 -2.63 6.85 12.17
N GLU A 148 -3.74 6.29 12.63
CA GLU A 148 -4.80 7.03 13.28
C GLU A 148 -4.40 7.46 14.70
N VAL A 149 -4.83 8.65 15.09
CA VAL A 149 -4.73 9.18 16.45
C VAL A 149 -6.14 9.52 16.89
N CYS A 150 -6.59 8.93 18.01
CA CYS A 150 -7.95 9.04 18.51
C CYS A 150 -7.98 9.64 19.91
N GLU A 151 -8.78 10.70 20.11
CA GLU A 151 -9.04 11.29 21.42
C GLU A 151 -10.20 10.58 22.13
N GLY A 152 -10.12 9.28 22.31
CA GLY A 152 -11.13 8.48 23.00
C GLY A 152 -11.07 7.00 22.66
N ALA A 153 -12.01 6.24 23.19
CA ALA A 153 -12.11 4.81 22.94
C ALA A 153 -12.57 4.53 21.50
N THR A 154 -12.10 3.45 20.92
CA THR A 154 -12.53 2.94 19.61
C THR A 154 -13.22 1.60 19.71
N GLY A 155 -13.93 1.18 18.68
CA GLY A 155 -14.64 -0.09 18.61
C GLY A 155 -14.45 -0.79 17.27
N PHE A 156 -15.14 -1.91 17.12
CA PHE A 156 -15.17 -2.70 15.89
C PHE A 156 -16.61 -2.86 15.43
N LEU A 157 -16.83 -2.71 14.13
CA LEU A 157 -18.08 -3.06 13.48
C LEU A 157 -18.09 -4.56 13.19
N GLN A 158 -19.26 -5.15 13.20
CA GLN A 158 -19.47 -6.55 12.83
C GLN A 158 -19.58 -6.70 11.31
N GLU A 159 -20.25 -5.73 10.69
CA GLU A 159 -20.43 -5.68 9.25
C GLU A 159 -19.14 -5.27 8.53
N THR A 160 -19.04 -5.66 7.29
CA THR A 160 -17.84 -5.55 6.48
C THR A 160 -18.12 -4.86 5.16
N TYR A 161 -17.11 -4.24 4.56
CA TYR A 161 -17.22 -3.61 3.25
C TYR A 161 -16.48 -4.38 2.15
N PRO A 162 -17.05 -4.50 0.93
CA PRO A 162 -16.35 -5.06 -0.22
C PRO A 162 -15.28 -4.09 -0.73
N HIS A 163 -14.10 -4.63 -1.05
CA HIS A 163 -12.97 -3.91 -1.62
C HIS A 163 -12.50 -4.60 -2.92
N TYR A 164 -12.67 -3.92 -4.06
CA TYR A 164 -12.41 -4.44 -5.41
C TYR A 164 -10.97 -4.14 -5.84
N THR A 165 -10.01 -4.88 -5.30
CA THR A 165 -8.56 -4.62 -5.45
C THR A 165 -8.04 -4.66 -6.88
N CYS A 166 -8.78 -5.27 -7.81
CA CYS A 166 -8.42 -5.43 -9.22
C CYS A 166 -9.44 -4.80 -10.18
N GLY A 167 -10.29 -3.88 -9.71
CA GLY A 167 -11.29 -3.19 -10.54
C GLY A 167 -10.70 -2.56 -11.81
N LYS A 168 -9.48 -2.03 -11.73
CA LYS A 168 -8.74 -1.45 -12.87
C LYS A 168 -8.02 -2.46 -13.77
N GLY A 169 -8.24 -3.76 -13.57
CA GLY A 169 -7.64 -4.85 -14.35
C GLY A 169 -6.23 -5.25 -13.93
N MET A 170 -5.80 -6.41 -14.43
CA MET A 170 -4.53 -7.04 -14.04
C MET A 170 -3.29 -6.22 -14.45
N SER A 171 -3.31 -5.56 -15.60
CA SER A 171 -2.18 -4.75 -16.05
C SER A 171 -1.87 -3.63 -15.05
N ARG A 172 -2.91 -2.95 -14.57
CA ARG A 172 -2.78 -1.88 -13.56
C ARG A 172 -2.33 -2.42 -12.21
N TRP A 173 -2.85 -3.58 -11.82
CA TRP A 173 -2.43 -4.25 -10.59
C TRP A 173 -0.93 -4.59 -10.64
N ILE A 174 -0.44 -5.16 -11.74
CA ILE A 174 0.98 -5.51 -11.94
C ILE A 174 1.86 -4.26 -11.88
N GLU A 175 1.47 -3.18 -12.59
CA GLU A 175 2.21 -1.91 -12.59
C GLU A 175 2.33 -1.32 -11.19
N LYS A 176 1.23 -1.27 -10.44
CA LYS A 176 1.17 -0.81 -9.04
C LYS A 176 2.10 -1.66 -8.14
N HIS A 177 2.03 -2.98 -8.24
CA HIS A 177 2.83 -3.89 -7.44
C HIS A 177 4.30 -3.92 -7.87
N ASN A 178 4.62 -3.67 -9.14
CA ASN A 178 5.99 -3.45 -9.57
C ASN A 178 6.62 -2.21 -8.88
N ARG A 179 5.88 -1.11 -8.76
CA ARG A 179 6.34 0.08 -8.04
C ARG A 179 6.51 -0.21 -6.55
N TYR A 180 5.49 -0.78 -5.91
CA TYR A 180 5.52 -1.12 -4.48
C TYR A 180 6.65 -2.08 -4.13
N SER A 181 6.94 -3.08 -4.98
CA SER A 181 8.06 -3.99 -4.75
C SER A 181 9.42 -3.30 -4.77
N THR A 182 9.55 -2.15 -5.45
CA THR A 182 10.78 -1.33 -5.43
C THR A 182 10.98 -0.64 -4.08
N ASP A 183 9.92 -0.10 -3.51
CA ASP A 183 9.99 0.59 -2.22
C ASP A 183 10.16 -0.42 -1.07
N GLU A 184 9.47 -1.54 -1.12
CA GLU A 184 9.66 -2.67 -0.19
C GLU A 184 11.05 -3.26 -0.27
N ALA A 185 11.66 -3.33 -1.47
CA ALA A 185 13.03 -3.82 -1.61
C ALA A 185 14.05 -2.90 -0.95
N LYS A 186 13.89 -1.58 -1.07
CA LYS A 186 14.74 -0.60 -0.39
C LYS A 186 14.64 -0.73 1.13
N GLU A 187 13.42 -0.84 1.64
CA GLU A 187 13.18 -1.00 3.08
C GLU A 187 13.71 -2.34 3.59
N THR A 188 13.47 -3.42 2.86
CA THR A 188 14.03 -4.75 3.16
C THR A 188 15.56 -4.70 3.23
N LEU A 189 16.21 -4.02 2.29
CA LEU A 189 17.66 -3.88 2.28
C LEU A 189 18.18 -3.13 3.51
N ARG A 190 17.50 -2.03 3.92
CA ARG A 190 17.83 -1.29 5.15
C ARG A 190 17.70 -2.18 6.38
N GLN A 191 16.62 -2.97 6.49
CA GLN A 191 16.40 -3.90 7.59
C GLN A 191 17.45 -5.02 7.63
N LEU A 192 17.88 -5.54 6.48
CA LEU A 192 18.93 -6.54 6.39
C LEU A 192 20.32 -5.99 6.83
N GLN A 193 20.56 -4.70 6.59
CA GLN A 193 21.81 -4.02 6.96
C GLN A 193 21.83 -3.58 8.43
N SER A 194 20.70 -3.19 8.98
CA SER A 194 20.59 -2.62 10.34
C SER A 194 20.53 -3.64 11.46
N GLY A 195 20.25 -4.91 11.20
CA GLY A 195 19.97 -5.88 12.27
C GLY A 195 20.41 -7.31 12.01
N GLN A 196 20.87 -7.96 13.08
CA GLN A 196 20.90 -9.41 13.17
C GLN A 196 19.56 -9.92 13.69
N VAL A 197 19.12 -11.11 13.22
CA VAL A 197 17.93 -11.76 13.76
C VAL A 197 18.07 -11.90 15.28
N ASN A 198 17.18 -11.28 16.00
CA ASN A 198 17.20 -11.40 17.46
C ASN A 198 16.54 -12.72 17.89
N TRP A 199 17.33 -13.80 17.86
CA TRP A 199 16.88 -15.14 18.24
C TRP A 199 16.27 -15.20 19.64
N LYS A 200 16.76 -14.35 20.59
CA LYS A 200 16.17 -14.27 21.93
C LYS A 200 14.73 -13.77 21.89
N LYS A 201 14.45 -12.77 21.06
CA LYS A 201 13.07 -12.25 20.89
C LYS A 201 12.16 -13.23 20.13
N LEU A 202 12.72 -14.06 19.26
CA LEU A 202 11.97 -15.09 18.53
C LEU A 202 11.44 -16.17 19.49
N PHE A 203 12.28 -16.68 20.37
CA PHE A 203 11.94 -17.79 21.26
C PHE A 203 11.40 -17.35 22.64
N PHE A 204 11.87 -16.21 23.14
CA PHE A 204 11.58 -15.72 24.48
C PHE A 204 10.97 -14.32 24.53
N GLY A 205 10.47 -13.81 23.39
CA GLY A 205 9.79 -12.51 23.33
C GLY A 205 8.59 -12.48 24.27
N LYS A 206 8.54 -11.46 25.15
CA LYS A 206 7.48 -11.31 26.15
C LYS A 206 6.13 -10.91 25.56
N THR A 207 6.13 -10.30 24.36
CA THR A 207 4.93 -9.86 23.69
C THR A 207 4.79 -10.52 22.31
N GLU A 208 3.54 -10.68 21.85
CA GLU A 208 3.27 -11.16 20.48
C GLU A 208 3.90 -10.26 19.42
N VAL A 209 3.95 -8.96 19.67
CA VAL A 209 4.54 -7.97 18.75
C VAL A 209 6.03 -8.22 18.57
N GLU A 210 6.78 -8.46 19.66
CA GLU A 210 8.21 -8.77 19.57
C GLU A 210 8.48 -10.06 18.81
N ARG A 211 7.67 -11.09 19.01
CA ARG A 211 7.76 -12.36 18.27
C ARG A 211 7.44 -12.20 16.79
N ARG A 212 6.38 -11.43 16.46
CA ARG A 212 6.03 -11.12 15.07
C ARG A 212 7.13 -10.36 14.36
N HIS A 213 7.77 -9.38 15.00
CA HIS A 213 8.91 -8.67 14.41
C HIS A 213 10.10 -9.59 14.16
N ALA A 214 10.47 -10.42 15.12
CA ALA A 214 11.57 -11.37 14.96
C ALA A 214 11.28 -12.43 13.89
N LEU A 215 10.02 -12.90 13.75
CA LEU A 215 9.58 -13.77 12.68
C LEU A 215 9.65 -13.08 11.32
N LYS A 216 9.28 -11.80 11.24
CA LYS A 216 9.42 -11.01 10.03
C LYS A 216 10.89 -10.91 9.61
N ASP A 217 11.79 -10.55 10.53
CA ASP A 217 13.23 -10.44 10.26
C ASP A 217 13.83 -11.77 9.81
N LEU A 218 13.40 -12.88 10.40
CA LEU A 218 13.80 -14.22 9.96
C LEU A 218 13.27 -14.51 8.54
N SER A 219 12.01 -14.19 8.27
CA SER A 219 11.38 -14.43 6.97
C SER A 219 12.09 -13.70 5.83
N LEU A 220 12.65 -12.50 6.09
CA LEU A 220 13.43 -11.74 5.09
C LEU A 220 14.71 -12.46 4.65
N ARG A 221 15.22 -13.38 5.48
CA ARG A 221 16.47 -14.12 5.26
C ARG A 221 16.25 -15.55 4.76
N LEU A 222 15.01 -16.01 4.71
CA LEU A 222 14.71 -17.37 4.26
C LEU A 222 15.00 -17.54 2.77
N PRO A 223 15.74 -18.61 2.38
CA PRO A 223 15.79 -19.00 0.99
C PRO A 223 14.38 -19.39 0.53
N LEU A 224 14.06 -19.11 -0.74
CA LEU A 224 12.76 -19.44 -1.33
C LEU A 224 11.53 -18.75 -0.65
N ARG A 225 11.75 -17.60 -0.01
CA ARG A 225 10.69 -16.79 0.63
C ARG A 225 9.39 -16.71 -0.19
N PRO A 226 9.42 -16.53 -1.53
CA PRO A 226 8.20 -16.48 -2.34
C PRO A 226 7.39 -17.77 -2.29
N LEU A 227 8.06 -18.93 -2.32
CA LEU A 227 7.41 -20.24 -2.24
C LEU A 227 6.86 -20.52 -0.84
N VAL A 228 7.62 -20.13 0.19
CA VAL A 228 7.16 -20.23 1.60
C VAL A 228 5.90 -19.38 1.80
N ARG A 229 5.89 -18.15 1.25
CA ARG A 229 4.71 -17.26 1.30
C ARG A 229 3.51 -17.88 0.59
N TRP A 230 3.72 -18.39 -0.63
CA TRP A 230 2.69 -19.04 -1.41
C TRP A 230 2.11 -20.26 -0.67
N PHE A 231 2.98 -21.15 -0.17
CA PHE A 231 2.57 -22.33 0.58
C PHE A 231 1.78 -21.97 1.83
N TYR A 232 2.26 -20.99 2.60
CA TYR A 232 1.58 -20.51 3.80
C TYR A 232 0.18 -19.98 3.48
N MET A 233 0.05 -19.13 2.46
CA MET A 233 -1.25 -18.57 2.09
C MET A 233 -2.20 -19.62 1.55
N TYR A 234 -1.71 -20.51 0.69
CA TYR A 234 -2.57 -21.49 0.02
C TYR A 234 -2.99 -22.63 0.95
N PHE A 235 -2.05 -23.19 1.71
CA PHE A 235 -2.34 -24.35 2.57
C PHE A 235 -2.66 -23.98 4.02
N ILE A 236 -1.85 -23.13 4.66
CA ILE A 236 -2.00 -22.85 6.09
C ILE A 236 -3.16 -21.89 6.35
N LEU A 237 -3.29 -20.80 5.58
CA LEU A 237 -4.43 -19.89 5.66
C LEU A 237 -5.69 -20.48 4.99
N GLY A 238 -5.55 -21.53 4.20
CA GLY A 238 -6.66 -22.21 3.54
C GLY A 238 -7.11 -21.55 2.23
N GLY A 239 -6.20 -20.86 1.52
CA GLY A 239 -6.50 -20.21 0.23
C GLY A 239 -7.07 -21.14 -0.82
N TRP A 240 -6.81 -22.46 -0.73
CA TRP A 240 -7.43 -23.48 -1.56
C TRP A 240 -8.98 -23.52 -1.45
N ARG A 241 -9.52 -23.04 -0.32
CA ARG A 241 -10.98 -22.97 -0.09
C ARG A 241 -11.65 -21.86 -0.92
N ASP A 242 -10.89 -20.86 -1.35
CA ASP A 242 -11.37 -19.79 -2.22
C ASP A 242 -11.35 -20.21 -3.71
N GLY A 243 -11.00 -21.47 -4.02
CA GLY A 243 -11.01 -22.04 -5.36
C GLY A 243 -9.97 -21.41 -6.29
N GLU A 244 -10.33 -21.24 -7.56
CA GLU A 244 -9.46 -20.67 -8.60
C GLU A 244 -8.97 -19.26 -8.23
N ALA A 245 -9.86 -18.41 -7.73
CA ALA A 245 -9.50 -17.05 -7.30
C ALA A 245 -8.47 -17.08 -6.16
N GLY A 246 -8.60 -18.00 -5.20
CA GLY A 246 -7.64 -18.20 -4.13
C GLY A 246 -6.27 -18.66 -4.63
N PHE A 247 -6.24 -19.62 -5.57
CA PHE A 247 -5.00 -20.05 -6.19
C PHE A 247 -4.30 -18.92 -6.94
N ALA A 248 -5.06 -18.19 -7.78
CA ALA A 248 -4.54 -17.06 -8.55
C ALA A 248 -4.00 -15.96 -7.62
N TRP A 249 -4.75 -15.60 -6.57
CA TRP A 249 -4.32 -14.60 -5.60
C TRP A 249 -3.03 -15.00 -4.87
N CYS A 250 -2.96 -16.23 -4.35
CA CYS A 250 -1.75 -16.73 -3.69
C CYS A 250 -0.54 -16.71 -4.63
N THR A 251 -0.76 -17.03 -5.92
CA THR A 251 0.29 -17.01 -6.94
C THR A 251 0.76 -15.58 -7.23
N LEU A 252 -0.15 -14.62 -7.35
CA LEU A 252 0.19 -13.20 -7.50
C LEU A 252 0.96 -12.66 -6.30
N GLN A 253 0.58 -13.04 -5.08
CA GLN A 253 1.30 -12.65 -3.87
C GLN A 253 2.70 -13.29 -3.79
N GLY A 254 2.83 -14.55 -4.19
CA GLY A 254 4.13 -15.21 -4.33
C GLY A 254 5.03 -14.53 -5.37
N PHE A 255 4.46 -14.14 -6.51
CA PHE A 255 5.16 -13.38 -7.54
C PHE A 255 5.60 -12.00 -7.04
N TYR A 256 4.75 -11.28 -6.32
CA TYR A 256 5.10 -10.00 -5.70
C TYR A 256 6.28 -10.12 -4.73
N GLU A 257 6.28 -11.14 -3.87
CA GLU A 257 7.41 -11.44 -2.98
C GLU A 257 8.68 -11.77 -3.78
N TYR A 258 8.55 -12.45 -4.92
CA TYR A 258 9.69 -12.77 -5.79
C TYR A 258 10.30 -11.50 -6.41
N LEU A 259 9.47 -10.55 -6.85
CA LEU A 259 9.94 -9.24 -7.33
C LEU A 259 10.74 -8.51 -6.26
N ILE A 260 10.28 -8.50 -5.01
CA ILE A 260 11.00 -7.88 -3.89
C ILE A 260 12.38 -8.52 -3.73
N VAL A 261 12.45 -9.86 -3.70
CA VAL A 261 13.72 -10.60 -3.55
C VAL A 261 14.69 -10.28 -4.68
N LEU A 262 14.22 -10.22 -5.93
CA LEU A 262 15.07 -9.89 -7.07
C LEU A 262 15.61 -8.47 -6.99
N LYS A 263 14.76 -7.50 -6.66
CA LYS A 263 15.15 -6.09 -6.52
C LYS A 263 16.09 -5.85 -5.34
N VAL A 264 15.96 -6.58 -4.24
CA VAL A 264 16.95 -6.54 -3.15
C VAL A 264 18.32 -7.00 -3.63
N LYS A 265 18.39 -8.11 -4.38
CA LYS A 265 19.65 -8.61 -4.95
C LYS A 265 20.26 -7.61 -5.95
N GLU A 266 19.45 -6.97 -6.76
CA GLU A 266 19.89 -5.92 -7.69
C GLU A 266 20.50 -4.74 -6.93
N LEU A 267 19.82 -4.22 -5.91
CA LEU A 267 20.33 -3.13 -5.08
C LEU A 267 21.63 -3.49 -4.36
N GLN A 268 21.76 -4.72 -3.86
CA GLN A 268 23.00 -5.21 -3.24
C GLN A 268 24.18 -5.24 -4.24
N ARG A 269 23.94 -5.67 -5.48
CA ARG A 269 24.99 -5.65 -6.53
C ARG A 269 25.42 -4.23 -6.86
N GLN A 270 24.47 -3.31 -7.05
CA GLN A 270 24.77 -1.90 -7.33
C GLN A 270 25.62 -1.26 -6.22
N GLN A 271 25.31 -1.55 -4.95
CA GLN A 271 26.11 -1.08 -3.82
C GLN A 271 27.54 -1.67 -3.80
N ALA A 272 27.69 -2.96 -4.13
CA ALA A 272 28.99 -3.60 -4.19
C ALA A 272 29.86 -3.02 -5.32
N GLU A 273 29.29 -2.75 -6.49
CA GLU A 273 29.98 -2.13 -7.63
C GLU A 273 30.41 -0.69 -7.30
N THR A 274 29.58 0.09 -6.64
CA THR A 274 29.90 1.46 -6.22
C THR A 274 30.98 1.50 -5.13
N SER A 275 31.10 0.44 -4.33
CA SER A 275 32.08 0.33 -3.23
C SER A 275 33.44 -0.20 -3.69
N GLN A 276 33.58 -0.67 -4.94
CA GLN A 276 34.88 -1.06 -5.48
C GLN A 276 35.65 0.19 -5.93
N PRO A 277 36.90 0.45 -5.42
CA PRO A 277 37.69 1.56 -5.90
C PRO A 277 37.99 1.34 -7.38
N THR A 278 37.67 2.34 -8.18
CA THR A 278 37.99 2.36 -9.61
C THR A 278 39.51 2.25 -9.71
N THR A 279 40.03 1.07 -10.01
CA THR A 279 41.41 0.90 -10.42
C THR A 279 41.54 1.58 -11.78
N VAL A 280 41.88 2.87 -11.74
CA VAL A 280 42.31 3.61 -12.92
C VAL A 280 43.63 2.97 -13.35
N THR A 281 43.54 2.05 -14.31
CA THR A 281 44.73 1.59 -15.04
C THR A 281 45.27 2.81 -15.78
N ALA A 282 46.35 3.36 -15.25
CA ALA A 282 47.09 4.42 -15.94
C ALA A 282 47.43 3.94 -17.36
N PRO A 283 47.28 4.79 -18.39
CA PRO A 283 47.64 4.41 -19.75
C PRO A 283 49.14 4.10 -19.79
N LYS A 284 49.49 2.90 -20.28
CA LYS A 284 50.85 2.52 -20.53
C LYS A 284 51.49 3.61 -21.42
N SER A 285 52.45 4.33 -20.83
CA SER A 285 53.32 5.25 -21.55
C SER A 285 54.00 4.49 -22.72
N THR A 286 53.57 4.80 -23.93
CA THR A 286 54.27 4.39 -25.14
C THR A 286 55.59 5.12 -25.19
N ARG A 287 56.67 4.36 -24.90
CA ARG A 287 58.08 4.81 -25.03
C ARG A 287 58.31 5.22 -26.48
N ALA A 288 58.49 6.52 -26.70
CA ALA A 288 58.92 7.04 -28.00
C ALA A 288 60.31 6.51 -28.36
N THR A 289 60.44 5.84 -29.47
CA THR A 289 61.70 5.46 -30.10
C THR A 289 62.41 6.71 -30.63
N PRO A 290 63.71 6.91 -30.37
CA PRO A 290 64.42 8.05 -30.89
C PRO A 290 64.68 7.88 -32.39
N THR A 291 64.29 8.85 -33.19
CA THR A 291 64.61 8.96 -34.63
C THR A 291 66.08 9.28 -34.81
N PRO A 292 66.81 8.61 -35.71
CA PRO A 292 68.22 8.95 -35.97
C PRO A 292 68.32 10.22 -36.84
N ASN A 293 69.15 11.13 -36.35
CA ASN A 293 69.53 12.40 -36.96
C ASN A 293 70.25 12.16 -38.30
N ARG A 294 69.68 12.59 -39.40
CA ARG A 294 70.40 12.63 -40.72
C ARG A 294 70.91 14.04 -40.94
N SER A 295 72.29 14.11 -40.84
CA SER A 295 73.06 15.29 -41.15
C SER A 295 72.84 15.77 -42.61
N LEU A 296 72.62 17.07 -42.70
CA LEU A 296 72.76 17.82 -43.93
C LEU A 296 74.19 17.82 -44.45
N ALA A 297 74.37 17.42 -45.70
CA ALA A 297 75.54 17.78 -46.49
C ALA A 297 75.04 18.55 -47.70
N ASN A 298 75.62 19.73 -47.85
CA ASN A 298 75.56 20.69 -48.95
C ASN A 298 75.73 20.06 -50.34
N HIS A 299 74.99 20.61 -51.37
CA HIS A 299 75.70 21.28 -52.51
C HIS A 299 74.64 21.88 -53.49
N ARG A 300 74.87 23.20 -53.71
CA ARG A 300 74.53 24.09 -54.86
C ARG A 300 73.12 24.47 -55.08
#